data_6126cf672fe155ee9084723afa509f66
#
_entry.id   6126cf672fe155ee9084723afa509f66
#
_cell.length_a   1.000
_cell.length_b   1.000
_cell.length_c   1.000
_cell.angle_alpha   90.00
_cell.angle_beta   90.00
_cell.angle_gamma   90.00
#
_symmetry.space_group_name_H-M   'P 1'
#
loop_
_entity.id
_entity.type
_entity.pdbx_description
1 polymer ?
#
loop_
_entity_poly.entity_id
_entity_poly.type
_entity_poly.pdbx_seq_one_letter_code
_entity_poly.pdbx_strand_id
1 'polypeptide(L)'
;MLVAAGWWLRRRWRAGRPSSGDIWWADVPYARGRGSKLRPCLVLHRRRDGIVVLKITSQDKSHRRDHVLIPTRRWDARASHDSYLNLGEPIVVRPAAFQRRAGAADLRTRRQVAQFRSRSR
;
A
#
# COMPACT_ATOMS: atom_id res chain seq x y z
N MET A 1 19.67 -28.29 -5.53
CA MET A 1 18.54 -27.54 -6.10
C MET A 1 17.52 -27.07 -5.05
N LEU A 2 17.11 -27.93 -4.13
CA LEU A 2 16.20 -27.59 -3.03
C LEU A 2 16.76 -26.50 -2.09
N VAL A 3 18.06 -26.53 -1.83
CA VAL A 3 18.74 -25.54 -0.98
C VAL A 3 18.76 -24.15 -1.63
N ALA A 4 19.00 -24.08 -2.95
CA ALA A 4 18.99 -22.81 -3.69
C ALA A 4 17.58 -22.19 -3.75
N ALA A 5 16.56 -23.01 -3.94
CA ALA A 5 15.16 -22.54 -3.96
C ALA A 5 14.74 -22.07 -2.57
N GLY A 6 15.13 -22.78 -1.48
CA GLY A 6 14.85 -22.37 -0.12
C GLY A 6 15.53 -21.06 0.26
N TRP A 7 16.79 -20.89 -0.16
CA TRP A 7 17.54 -19.65 0.10
C TRP A 7 16.91 -18.45 -0.64
N TRP A 8 16.49 -18.64 -1.89
CA TRP A 8 15.85 -17.61 -2.69
C TRP A 8 14.52 -17.17 -2.08
N LEU A 9 13.71 -18.14 -1.60
CA LEU A 9 12.45 -17.85 -0.91
C LEU A 9 12.67 -17.08 0.39
N ARG A 10 13.69 -17.46 1.19
CA ARG A 10 14.04 -16.75 2.42
C ARG A 10 14.51 -15.33 2.14
N ARG A 11 15.32 -15.12 1.10
CA ARG A 11 15.80 -13.79 0.71
C ARG A 11 14.63 -12.93 0.22
N ARG A 12 13.72 -13.51 -0.55
CA ARG A 12 12.51 -12.85 -1.01
C ARG A 12 11.63 -12.44 0.18
N TRP A 13 11.53 -13.30 1.19
CA TRP A 13 10.82 -13.03 2.44
C TRP A 13 11.43 -11.87 3.23
N ARG A 14 12.75 -11.86 3.40
CA ARG A 14 13.45 -10.78 4.11
C ARG A 14 13.42 -9.46 3.34
N ALA A 15 13.63 -9.51 2.03
CA ALA A 15 13.57 -8.33 1.16
C ALA A 15 12.13 -7.88 0.91
N GLY A 16 11.16 -8.78 1.13
CA GLY A 16 9.75 -8.57 0.84
C GLY A 16 8.91 -8.18 2.04
N ARG A 17 9.51 -7.79 3.15
CA ARG A 17 8.76 -7.43 4.36
C ARG A 17 8.22 -6.01 4.26
N PRO A 18 6.87 -5.82 4.26
CA PRO A 18 6.32 -4.46 4.17
C PRO A 18 6.75 -3.60 5.34
N SER A 19 7.27 -2.42 5.01
CA SER A 19 7.74 -1.43 5.98
C SER A 19 6.97 -0.12 5.81
N SER A 20 6.87 0.66 6.89
CA SER A 20 6.18 1.95 6.87
C SER A 20 6.69 2.84 5.72
N GLY A 21 5.76 3.37 4.95
CA GLY A 21 6.07 4.21 3.79
C GLY A 21 6.26 3.45 2.49
N ASP A 22 6.32 2.13 2.51
CA ASP A 22 6.38 1.32 1.29
C ASP A 22 5.06 1.35 0.54
N ILE A 23 5.14 1.22 -0.78
CA ILE A 23 3.98 0.95 -1.64
C ILE A 23 4.08 -0.49 -2.10
N TRP A 24 3.03 -1.26 -1.85
CA TRP A 24 2.94 -2.68 -2.18
C TRP A 24 1.68 -2.98 -2.97
N TRP A 25 1.81 -3.94 -3.89
CA TRP A 25 0.65 -4.59 -4.47
C TRP A 25 0.19 -5.71 -3.53
N ALA A 26 -1.07 -5.65 -3.13
CA ALA A 26 -1.64 -6.61 -2.20
C ALA A 26 -3.09 -6.92 -2.57
N ASP A 27 -3.56 -8.10 -2.16
CA ASP A 27 -4.97 -8.47 -2.26
C ASP A 27 -5.72 -7.79 -1.11
N VAL A 28 -6.31 -6.63 -1.41
CA VAL A 28 -6.98 -5.80 -0.41
C VAL A 28 -8.46 -6.18 -0.35
N PRO A 29 -8.97 -6.54 0.84
CA PRO A 29 -10.39 -6.87 0.98
C PRO A 29 -11.29 -5.70 0.58
N TYR A 30 -12.43 -6.02 -0.02
CA TYR A 30 -13.45 -5.00 -0.28
C TYR A 30 -13.98 -4.44 1.05
N ALA A 31 -14.32 -3.15 1.05
CA ALA A 31 -14.89 -2.51 2.23
C ALA A 31 -16.23 -3.13 2.62
N ARG A 32 -16.96 -3.63 1.63
CA ARG A 32 -18.25 -4.28 1.82
C ARG A 32 -18.29 -5.58 1.03
N GLY A 33 -18.91 -6.60 1.64
CA GLY A 33 -19.09 -7.91 1.01
C GLY A 33 -17.83 -8.76 1.08
N ARG A 34 -17.85 -9.86 0.32
CA ARG A 34 -16.76 -10.83 0.26
C ARG A 34 -15.82 -10.54 -0.87
N GLY A 35 -14.60 -11.03 -0.74
CA GLY A 35 -13.59 -10.97 -1.76
C GLY A 35 -12.59 -9.85 -1.57
N SER A 36 -11.65 -9.81 -2.49
CA SER A 36 -10.56 -8.86 -2.47
C SER A 36 -10.20 -8.48 -3.89
N LYS A 37 -9.39 -7.43 -4.03
CA LYS A 37 -8.86 -7.00 -5.32
C LYS A 37 -7.38 -6.70 -5.16
N LEU A 38 -6.57 -7.14 -6.11
CA LEU A 38 -5.16 -6.76 -6.20
C LEU A 38 -5.08 -5.27 -6.53
N ARG A 39 -4.49 -4.51 -5.62
CA ARG A 39 -4.32 -3.07 -5.80
C ARG A 39 -3.09 -2.56 -5.05
N PRO A 40 -2.57 -1.41 -5.45
CA PRO A 40 -1.48 -0.81 -4.69
C PRO A 40 -2.00 -0.21 -3.40
N CYS A 41 -1.17 -0.25 -2.37
CA CYS A 41 -1.48 0.35 -1.07
C CYS A 41 -0.22 0.89 -0.41
N LEU A 42 -0.39 1.91 0.41
CA LEU A 42 0.68 2.51 1.20
C LEU A 42 0.70 1.89 2.59
N VAL A 43 1.84 1.35 2.99
CA VAL A 43 1.99 0.73 4.30
C VAL A 43 2.16 1.80 5.37
N LEU A 44 1.33 1.75 6.41
CA LEU A 44 1.42 2.66 7.57
C LEU A 44 2.25 2.05 8.69
N HIS A 45 1.81 0.93 9.22
CA HIS A 45 2.49 0.26 10.33
C HIS A 45 1.99 -1.18 10.48
N ARG A 46 2.68 -1.95 11.31
CA ARG A 46 2.30 -3.31 11.64
C ARG A 46 1.48 -3.35 12.91
N ARG A 47 0.57 -4.33 12.96
CA ARG A 47 -0.21 -4.68 14.14
C ARG A 47 -0.15 -6.19 14.34
N ARG A 48 -0.68 -6.66 15.47
CA ARG A 48 -0.80 -8.10 15.75
C ARG A 48 -1.63 -8.84 14.70
N ASP A 49 -2.71 -8.20 14.24
CA ASP A 49 -3.68 -8.78 13.34
C ASP A 49 -3.36 -8.56 11.86
N GLY A 50 -2.30 -7.85 11.55
CA GLY A 50 -1.88 -7.62 10.19
C GLY A 50 -1.13 -6.32 10.00
N ILE A 51 -1.18 -5.83 8.75
CA ILE A 51 -0.48 -4.62 8.34
C ILE A 51 -1.51 -3.57 7.95
N VAL A 52 -1.43 -2.41 8.58
CA VAL A 52 -2.35 -1.30 8.29
C VAL A 52 -1.87 -0.55 7.07
N VAL A 53 -2.77 -0.39 6.09
CA VAL A 53 -2.46 0.26 4.82
C VAL A 53 -3.52 1.30 4.45
N LEU A 54 -3.15 2.18 3.52
CA LEU A 54 -4.07 3.08 2.83
C LEU A 54 -4.17 2.64 1.38
N LYS A 55 -5.39 2.51 0.88
CA LYS A 55 -5.65 2.08 -0.50
C LYS A 55 -5.28 3.17 -1.49
N ILE A 56 -4.77 2.77 -2.64
CA ILE A 56 -4.48 3.65 -3.78
C ILE A 56 -5.41 3.25 -4.92
N THR A 57 -6.03 4.23 -5.56
CA THR A 57 -6.94 4.01 -6.68
C THR A 57 -6.59 4.89 -7.87
N SER A 58 -6.74 4.35 -9.08
CA SER A 58 -6.59 5.10 -10.33
C SER A 58 -7.85 5.89 -10.69
N GLN A 59 -8.96 5.65 -10.00
CA GLN A 59 -10.19 6.41 -10.22
C GLN A 59 -10.05 7.84 -9.74
N ASP A 60 -10.69 8.76 -10.43
CA ASP A 60 -10.69 10.17 -10.05
C ASP A 60 -11.47 10.35 -8.74
N LYS A 61 -10.77 10.79 -7.71
CA LYS A 61 -11.32 11.10 -6.38
C LYS A 61 -11.11 12.56 -6.01
N SER A 62 -10.93 13.43 -7.01
CA SER A 62 -10.68 14.85 -6.80
C SER A 62 -11.80 15.56 -6.01
N HIS A 63 -13.02 15.02 -6.04
CA HIS A 63 -14.15 15.51 -5.26
C HIS A 63 -14.12 15.13 -3.78
N ARG A 64 -13.20 14.24 -3.39
CA ARG A 64 -13.10 13.74 -2.01
C ARG A 64 -12.03 14.50 -1.23
N ARG A 65 -12.36 14.93 -0.01
CA ARG A 65 -11.41 15.62 0.88
C ARG A 65 -10.40 14.68 1.54
N ASP A 66 -10.76 13.40 1.64
CA ASP A 66 -9.93 12.37 2.26
C ASP A 66 -9.03 11.65 1.28
N HIS A 67 -8.97 12.11 0.03
CA HIS A 67 -8.09 11.55 -1.00
C HIS A 67 -7.11 12.60 -1.49
N VAL A 68 -5.87 12.21 -1.73
CA VAL A 68 -4.84 13.08 -2.28
C VAL A 68 -4.21 12.44 -3.50
N LEU A 69 -3.91 13.28 -4.49
CA LEU A 69 -3.20 12.85 -5.70
C LEU A 69 -1.73 12.61 -5.34
N ILE A 70 -1.18 11.48 -5.74
CA ILE A 70 0.20 11.11 -5.46
C ILE A 70 0.97 10.77 -6.74
N PRO A 71 2.28 11.07 -6.80
CA PRO A 71 3.10 10.65 -7.93
C PRO A 71 3.06 9.13 -8.06
N THR A 72 2.83 8.65 -9.29
CA THR A 72 2.55 7.22 -9.51
C THR A 72 3.55 6.53 -10.42
N ARG A 73 4.07 7.19 -11.45
CA ARG A 73 4.95 6.56 -12.44
C ARG A 73 6.24 5.98 -11.87
N ARG A 74 6.74 6.53 -10.77
CA ARG A 74 7.98 6.03 -10.15
C ARG A 74 7.85 4.60 -9.66
N TRP A 75 6.66 4.21 -9.21
CA TRP A 75 6.42 2.87 -8.69
C TRP A 75 5.48 2.05 -9.59
N ASP A 76 4.85 2.67 -10.58
CA ASP A 76 4.01 2.00 -11.57
C ASP A 76 4.27 2.62 -12.95
N ALA A 77 5.20 2.04 -13.70
CA ALA A 77 5.59 2.54 -15.01
C ALA A 77 4.48 2.48 -16.06
N ARG A 78 3.45 1.66 -15.82
CA ARG A 78 2.30 1.53 -16.72
C ARG A 78 1.21 2.57 -16.47
N ALA A 79 1.34 3.37 -15.42
CA ALA A 79 0.35 4.37 -15.08
C ALA A 79 0.26 5.44 -16.16
N SER A 80 -0.95 5.71 -16.64
CA SER A 80 -1.22 6.76 -17.62
C SER A 80 -1.44 8.12 -16.94
N HIS A 81 -1.74 8.12 -15.65
CA HIS A 81 -1.97 9.31 -14.84
C HIS A 81 -1.67 9.00 -13.37
N ASP A 82 -1.60 10.03 -12.56
CA ASP A 82 -1.39 9.85 -11.13
C ASP A 82 -2.62 9.26 -10.46
N SER A 83 -2.40 8.52 -9.40
CA SER A 83 -3.43 7.86 -8.61
C SER A 83 -3.73 8.64 -7.34
N TYR A 84 -4.85 8.29 -6.70
CA TYR A 84 -5.32 8.91 -5.46
C TYR A 84 -5.07 7.96 -4.28
N LEU A 85 -4.57 8.52 -3.19
CA LEU A 85 -4.38 7.83 -1.92
C LEU A 85 -5.55 8.15 -1.00
N ASN A 86 -6.22 7.11 -0.50
CA ASN A 86 -7.32 7.26 0.45
C ASN A 86 -6.77 7.42 1.86
N LEU A 87 -6.80 8.64 2.38
CA LEU A 87 -6.29 8.95 3.72
C LEU A 87 -7.27 8.60 4.84
N GLY A 88 -8.57 8.52 4.51
CA GLY A 88 -9.63 8.48 5.51
C GLY A 88 -10.04 7.09 5.96
N GLU A 89 -9.56 6.04 5.31
CA GLU A 89 -10.03 4.69 5.58
C GLU A 89 -8.88 3.68 5.65
N PRO A 90 -8.10 3.69 6.75
CA PRO A 90 -7.08 2.66 6.96
C PRO A 90 -7.72 1.27 7.03
N ILE A 91 -7.03 0.30 6.45
CA ILE A 91 -7.51 -1.08 6.43
C ILE A 91 -6.40 -2.03 6.86
N VAL A 92 -6.75 -3.11 7.56
CA VAL A 92 -5.80 -4.14 7.97
C VAL A 92 -5.77 -5.21 6.90
N VAL A 93 -4.56 -5.53 6.41
CA VAL A 93 -4.33 -6.55 5.39
C VAL A 93 -3.41 -7.61 5.96
N ARG A 94 -3.78 -8.88 5.77
CA ARG A 94 -2.95 -10.00 6.25
C ARG A 94 -1.60 -10.01 5.53
N PRO A 95 -0.50 -10.32 6.22
CA PRO A 95 0.83 -10.36 5.59
C PRO A 95 0.89 -11.23 4.34
N ALA A 96 0.19 -12.37 4.34
CA ALA A 96 0.16 -13.30 3.20
C ALA A 96 -0.48 -12.70 1.94
N ALA A 97 -1.26 -11.63 2.06
CA ALA A 97 -1.93 -10.97 0.93
C ALA A 97 -1.01 -10.02 0.16
N PHE A 98 0.17 -9.70 0.69
CA PHE A 98 1.14 -8.82 0.03
C PHE A 98 1.87 -9.60 -1.06
N GLN A 99 1.79 -9.11 -2.29
CA GLN A 99 2.32 -9.82 -3.47
C GLN A 99 3.73 -9.34 -3.84
N ARG A 100 3.91 -8.03 -3.98
CA ARG A 100 5.22 -7.47 -4.33
C ARG A 100 5.34 -6.02 -3.93
N ARG A 101 6.56 -5.60 -3.60
CA ARG A 101 6.88 -4.21 -3.33
C ARG A 101 6.96 -3.45 -4.66
N ALA A 102 6.26 -2.33 -4.76
CA ALA A 102 6.29 -1.47 -5.93
C ALA A 102 7.30 -0.32 -5.77
N GLY A 103 7.43 0.21 -4.56
CA GLY A 103 8.33 1.33 -4.30
C GLY A 103 8.09 1.90 -2.91
N ALA A 104 8.29 3.19 -2.79
CA ALA A 104 8.06 3.92 -1.54
C ALA A 104 7.40 5.27 -1.83
N ALA A 105 6.60 5.74 -0.87
CA ALA A 105 6.01 7.06 -0.95
C ALA A 105 7.10 8.13 -0.80
N ASP A 106 6.94 9.22 -1.53
CA ASP A 106 7.84 10.35 -1.41
C ASP A 106 7.58 11.13 -0.10
N LEU A 107 8.48 12.03 0.22
CA LEU A 107 8.41 12.79 1.47
C LEU A 107 7.15 13.64 1.56
N ARG A 108 6.72 14.23 0.46
CA ARG A 108 5.51 15.05 0.41
C ARG A 108 4.27 14.21 0.76
N THR A 109 4.15 13.03 0.17
CA THR A 109 3.06 12.10 0.45
C THR A 109 3.06 11.68 1.93
N ARG A 110 4.23 11.33 2.46
CA ARG A 110 4.37 10.96 3.88
C ARG A 110 3.93 12.09 4.81
N ARG A 111 4.27 13.33 4.48
CA ARG A 111 3.84 14.51 5.26
C ARG A 111 2.33 14.70 5.22
N GLN A 112 1.71 14.53 4.05
CA GLN A 112 0.26 14.61 3.90
C GLN A 112 -0.45 13.55 4.75
N VAL A 113 0.06 12.33 4.75
CA VAL A 113 -0.46 11.24 5.59
C VAL A 113 -0.37 11.62 7.08
N ALA A 114 0.80 12.07 7.51
CA ALA A 114 1.03 12.43 8.91
C ALA A 114 0.11 13.58 9.36
N GLN A 115 -0.07 14.59 8.53
CA GLN A 115 -0.95 15.73 8.83
C GLN A 115 -2.40 15.29 8.95
N PHE A 116 -2.88 14.47 8.03
CA PHE A 116 -4.26 13.98 8.06
C PHE A 116 -4.52 13.16 9.32
N ARG A 117 -3.63 12.23 9.65
CA ARG A 117 -3.76 11.37 10.83
C ARG A 117 -3.68 12.18 12.14
N SER A 118 -2.87 13.20 12.18
CA SER A 118 -2.77 14.11 13.32
C SER A 118 -4.09 14.86 13.56
N ARG A 119 -4.76 15.31 12.50
CA ARG A 119 -6.05 16.02 12.60
C ARG A 119 -7.20 15.10 12.99
N SER A 120 -7.09 13.82 12.72
CA SER A 120 -8.15 12.84 12.99
C SER A 120 -8.16 12.30 14.42
N ARG A 121 -7.20 12.73 15.25
CA ARG A 121 -7.10 12.32 16.66
C ARG A 121 -7.93 13.20 17.56
#